data_dad9fef789ca11a923837cc9ae3d0591
#
_entry.id   dad9fef789ca11a923837cc9ae3d0591
#
_cell.length_a   1.000
_cell.length_b   1.000
_cell.length_c   1.000
_cell.angle_alpha   90.00
_cell.angle_beta   90.00
_cell.angle_gamma   90.00
#
_symmetry.space_group_name_H-M   'P 1'
#
loop_
_entity.id
_entity.type
_entity.pdbx_description
1 polymer ?
#
loop_
_entity_poly.entity_id
_entity_poly.type
_entity_poly.pdbx_seq_one_letter_code
_entity_poly.pdbx_strand_id
1 'polypeptide(L)'
;MGKYISTKTYGPEEGFAVCYRQWRADRKSGKGKEELYSRDEVPGCCALHGYALGFYLEFEAEDLDSRNWVVDFGSLRPLKEFLKETFDHTMLVAEDDPHFEVFENLHNMALAKMVVVEATGCEALSKFLHDYINEIWLPDHYPGGRVRCRKVEVRETPANMAYYES
;
A
#
# COMPACT_ATOMS: atom_id res chain seq x y z
N MET A 1 -7.00 -30.09 -2.35
CA MET A 1 -5.67 -30.32 -1.74
C MET A 1 -5.43 -29.26 -0.69
N GLY A 2 -4.74 -29.60 0.42
CA GLY A 2 -4.33 -28.64 1.42
C GLY A 2 -3.22 -27.73 0.90
N LYS A 3 -3.12 -26.52 1.46
CA LYS A 3 -2.04 -25.57 1.17
C LYS A 3 -1.34 -25.18 2.46
N TYR A 4 -0.06 -24.92 2.37
CA TYR A 4 0.72 -24.33 3.44
C TYR A 4 0.64 -22.82 3.34
N ILE A 5 0.49 -22.14 4.47
CA ILE A 5 0.41 -20.67 4.55
C ILE A 5 1.45 -20.19 5.54
N SER A 6 2.26 -19.22 5.13
CA SER A 6 3.15 -18.46 6.00
C SER A 6 2.73 -17.01 6.02
N THR A 7 2.79 -16.39 7.18
CA THR A 7 2.36 -15.00 7.36
C THR A 7 3.52 -14.11 7.79
N LYS A 8 3.51 -12.87 7.32
CA LYS A 8 4.47 -11.85 7.74
C LYS A 8 3.72 -10.56 8.07
N THR A 9 4.02 -10.01 9.23
CA THR A 9 3.51 -8.70 9.66
C THR A 9 4.65 -7.70 9.69
N TYR A 10 4.39 -6.50 9.18
CA TYR A 10 5.18 -5.30 9.38
C TYR A 10 4.27 -4.30 10.08
N GLY A 11 4.47 -4.10 11.38
CA GLY A 11 3.61 -3.23 12.18
C GLY A 11 3.92 -1.75 12.01
N PRO A 12 3.06 -0.86 12.52
CA PRO A 12 3.27 0.59 12.46
C PRO A 12 4.54 1.04 13.20
N GLU A 13 5.03 0.25 14.16
CA GLU A 13 6.31 0.46 14.85
C GLU A 13 7.54 0.34 13.95
N GLU A 14 7.39 -0.25 12.78
CA GLU A 14 8.45 -0.34 11.77
C GLU A 14 8.70 0.99 11.05
N GLY A 15 7.82 1.99 11.23
CA GLY A 15 8.04 3.38 10.81
C GLY A 15 7.60 3.68 9.38
N PHE A 16 6.52 3.10 8.88
CA PHE A 16 5.96 3.45 7.56
C PHE A 16 5.08 4.71 7.66
N ALA A 17 5.71 5.84 7.96
CA ALA A 17 5.04 7.13 8.08
C ALA A 17 4.71 7.69 6.69
N VAL A 18 3.46 7.74 6.36
CA VAL A 18 2.96 8.16 5.05
C VAL A 18 1.86 9.21 5.19
N CYS A 19 1.72 10.09 4.21
CA CYS A 19 0.54 10.91 4.09
C CYS A 19 -0.11 10.74 2.71
N TYR A 20 -1.42 10.89 2.65
CA TYR A 20 -2.22 10.89 1.43
C TYR A 20 -3.58 11.53 1.67
N ARG A 21 -4.35 11.68 0.62
CA ARG A 21 -5.77 12.02 0.67
C ARG A 21 -6.56 11.09 -0.23
N GLN A 22 -7.81 10.86 0.12
CA GLN A 22 -8.78 10.12 -0.70
C GLN A 22 -9.69 11.13 -1.39
N TRP A 23 -9.24 11.73 -2.49
CA TRP A 23 -9.96 12.80 -3.16
C TRP A 23 -11.36 12.40 -3.64
N ARG A 24 -11.59 11.10 -3.86
CA ARG A 24 -12.90 10.55 -4.27
C ARG A 24 -13.89 10.39 -3.13
N ALA A 25 -13.47 10.52 -1.88
CA ALA A 25 -14.37 10.41 -0.72
C ALA A 25 -15.47 11.49 -0.70
N ASP A 26 -15.30 12.54 -1.48
CA ASP A 26 -16.22 13.66 -1.65
C ASP A 26 -17.44 13.36 -2.54
N ARG A 27 -17.52 12.27 -3.24
CA ARG A 27 -18.56 11.99 -4.22
C ARG A 27 -19.99 11.96 -3.68
N LYS A 28 -20.20 12.06 -2.37
CA LYS A 28 -21.55 12.13 -1.75
C LYS A 28 -22.35 13.37 -2.12
N SER A 29 -21.70 14.44 -2.52
CA SER A 29 -22.38 15.71 -2.77
C SER A 29 -22.91 15.89 -4.19
N GLY A 30 -22.59 14.99 -5.12
CA GLY A 30 -22.88 15.18 -6.55
C GLY A 30 -22.18 16.40 -7.14
N LYS A 31 -21.31 17.05 -6.37
CA LYS A 31 -20.52 18.19 -6.83
C LYS A 31 -19.49 17.66 -7.84
N GLY A 32 -19.41 18.34 -8.96
CA GLY A 32 -18.43 18.02 -9.99
C GLY A 32 -17.01 18.20 -9.48
N LYS A 33 -16.05 17.67 -10.21
CA LYS A 33 -14.61 17.74 -9.89
C LYS A 33 -14.06 19.18 -9.73
N GLU A 34 -14.87 20.20 -10.02
CA GLU A 34 -14.47 21.61 -10.12
C GLU A 34 -14.82 22.47 -8.90
N GLU A 35 -15.67 21.98 -7.99
CA GLU A 35 -15.98 22.74 -6.78
C GLU A 35 -14.98 22.39 -5.67
N LEU A 36 -14.06 23.31 -5.44
CA LEU A 36 -13.18 23.28 -4.29
C LEU A 36 -14.02 23.53 -3.03
N TYR A 37 -13.83 22.66 -2.03
CA TYR A 37 -14.34 22.94 -0.70
C TYR A 37 -13.73 24.22 -0.13
N SER A 38 -14.52 24.96 0.61
CA SER A 38 -13.94 25.92 1.52
C SER A 38 -13.09 25.20 2.58
N ARG A 39 -12.11 25.89 3.16
CA ARG A 39 -11.20 25.32 4.15
C ARG A 39 -11.92 24.58 5.30
N ASP A 40 -13.08 25.06 5.69
CA ASP A 40 -13.85 24.55 6.83
C ASP A 40 -14.83 23.43 6.47
N GLU A 41 -15.00 23.14 5.16
CA GLU A 41 -15.96 22.16 4.66
C GLU A 41 -15.32 20.90 4.08
N VAL A 42 -13.97 20.87 3.92
CA VAL A 42 -13.29 19.71 3.34
C VAL A 42 -13.48 18.49 4.22
N PRO A 43 -14.04 17.38 3.70
CA PRO A 43 -14.13 16.14 4.46
C PRO A 43 -12.74 15.63 4.89
N GLY A 44 -12.64 15.08 6.10
CA GLY A 44 -11.34 14.68 6.67
C GLY A 44 -10.51 13.77 5.76
N CYS A 45 -11.15 12.81 5.08
CA CYS A 45 -10.45 11.92 4.13
C CYS A 45 -10.02 12.63 2.84
N CYS A 46 -10.63 13.76 2.47
CA CYS A 46 -10.26 14.54 1.30
C CYS A 46 -9.11 15.53 1.56
N ALA A 47 -8.82 15.83 2.82
CA ALA A 47 -7.64 16.59 3.21
C ALA A 47 -6.42 15.67 3.30
N LEU A 48 -5.22 16.20 3.10
CA LEU A 48 -3.99 15.47 3.40
C LEU A 48 -3.95 15.12 4.89
N HIS A 49 -3.75 13.85 5.17
CA HIS A 49 -3.61 13.32 6.52
C HIS A 49 -2.61 12.17 6.53
N GLY A 50 -2.08 11.82 7.68
CA GLY A 50 -0.99 10.86 7.80
C GLY A 50 -1.30 9.70 8.73
N TYR A 51 -0.66 8.57 8.43
CA TYR A 51 -0.69 7.35 9.23
C TYR A 51 0.70 6.74 9.36
N ALA A 52 0.89 5.91 10.38
CA ALA A 52 1.92 4.90 10.39
C ALA A 52 1.27 3.59 9.92
N LEU A 53 1.44 3.25 8.65
CA LEU A 53 0.80 2.07 8.08
C LEU A 53 1.36 0.78 8.67
N GLY A 54 0.51 -0.24 8.75
CA GLY A 54 0.89 -1.62 8.99
C GLY A 54 0.53 -2.50 7.80
N PHE A 55 1.31 -3.57 7.59
CA PHE A 55 1.11 -4.53 6.51
C PHE A 55 1.08 -5.95 7.06
N TYR A 56 0.12 -6.74 6.59
CA TYR A 56 0.03 -8.16 6.86
C TYR A 56 -0.05 -8.92 5.55
N LEU A 57 0.85 -9.88 5.37
CA LEU A 57 1.02 -10.65 4.14
C LEU A 57 0.81 -12.13 4.42
N GLU A 58 0.09 -12.82 3.53
CA GLU A 58 -0.02 -14.28 3.53
C GLU A 58 0.56 -14.85 2.25
N PHE A 59 1.57 -15.68 2.40
CA PHE A 59 2.18 -16.45 1.31
C PHE A 59 1.68 -17.88 1.36
N GLU A 60 1.29 -18.44 0.22
CA GLU A 60 0.85 -19.83 0.12
C GLU A 60 1.72 -20.65 -0.85
N ALA A 61 1.79 -21.94 -0.61
CA ALA A 61 2.36 -22.93 -1.51
C ALA A 61 1.66 -24.30 -1.35
N GLU A 62 1.56 -25.08 -2.41
CA GLU A 62 1.07 -26.45 -2.34
C GLU A 62 2.13 -27.38 -1.73
N ASP A 63 3.41 -27.16 -2.07
CA ASP A 63 4.55 -27.89 -1.58
C ASP A 63 5.54 -27.00 -0.86
N LEU A 64 6.21 -27.54 0.15
CA LEU A 64 7.30 -26.88 0.85
C LEU A 64 8.62 -27.00 0.06
N ASP A 65 9.56 -26.08 0.32
CA ASP A 65 10.91 -26.22 -0.21
C ASP A 65 11.71 -27.32 0.53
N SER A 66 12.97 -27.53 0.13
CA SER A 66 13.86 -28.50 0.75
C SER A 66 14.14 -28.28 2.24
N ARG A 67 13.81 -27.10 2.77
CA ARG A 67 13.92 -26.73 4.18
C ARG A 67 12.58 -26.83 4.93
N ASN A 68 11.54 -27.30 4.27
CA ASN A 68 10.16 -27.35 4.74
C ASN A 68 9.54 -25.93 4.96
N TRP A 69 9.85 -24.96 4.09
CA TRP A 69 9.33 -23.62 4.19
C TRP A 69 8.46 -23.22 2.97
N VAL A 70 7.46 -22.40 3.22
CA VAL A 70 6.74 -21.66 2.16
C VAL A 70 7.66 -20.58 1.63
N VAL A 71 8.09 -19.67 2.52
CA VAL A 71 9.05 -18.59 2.25
C VAL A 71 10.11 -18.57 3.34
N ASP A 72 11.30 -18.11 2.99
CA ASP A 72 12.34 -17.78 3.94
C ASP A 72 12.11 -16.36 4.46
N PHE A 73 11.77 -16.21 5.73
CA PHE A 73 11.54 -14.89 6.34
C PHE A 73 12.76 -13.97 6.28
N GLY A 74 13.98 -14.53 6.29
CA GLY A 74 15.21 -13.78 6.10
C GLY A 74 15.33 -13.17 4.70
N SER A 75 14.80 -13.84 3.69
CA SER A 75 14.82 -13.37 2.30
C SER A 75 13.78 -12.30 1.99
N LEU A 76 12.89 -11.95 2.94
CA LEU A 76 11.90 -10.87 2.79
C LEU A 76 12.49 -9.47 3.00
N ARG A 77 13.79 -9.36 3.24
CA ARG A 77 14.45 -8.06 3.43
C ARG A 77 14.29 -7.10 2.23
N PRO A 78 14.47 -7.53 0.96
CA PRO A 78 14.24 -6.65 -0.18
C PRO A 78 12.79 -6.15 -0.28
N LEU A 79 11.81 -6.99 0.10
CA LEU A 79 10.42 -6.57 0.16
C LEU A 79 10.19 -5.50 1.24
N LYS A 80 10.82 -5.64 2.41
CA LYS A 80 10.80 -4.60 3.46
C LYS A 80 11.44 -3.29 3.00
N GLU A 81 12.53 -3.36 2.25
CA GLU A 81 13.19 -2.20 1.66
C GLU A 81 12.25 -1.49 0.67
N PHE A 82 11.58 -2.23 -0.22
CA PHE A 82 10.56 -1.68 -1.09
C PHE A 82 9.41 -0.99 -0.32
N LEU A 83 8.91 -1.63 0.75
CA LEU A 83 7.87 -1.02 1.60
C LEU A 83 8.35 0.30 2.20
N LYS A 84 9.59 0.37 2.65
CA LYS A 84 10.18 1.60 3.19
C LYS A 84 10.33 2.67 2.11
N GLU A 85 10.82 2.33 0.95
CA GLU A 85 10.98 3.29 -0.14
C GLU A 85 9.66 3.88 -0.60
N THR A 86 8.59 3.06 -0.57
CA THR A 86 7.25 3.45 -1.02
C THR A 86 6.46 4.16 0.06
N PHE A 87 6.53 3.72 1.31
CA PHE A 87 5.60 4.12 2.37
C PHE A 87 6.26 4.83 3.57
N ASP A 88 7.59 4.97 3.61
CA ASP A 88 8.22 5.64 4.74
C ASP A 88 8.67 7.06 4.37
N HIS A 89 8.16 8.06 5.10
CA HIS A 89 8.36 9.49 4.85
C HIS A 89 7.96 9.91 3.43
N THR A 90 6.84 9.36 2.93
CA THR A 90 6.35 9.62 1.57
C THR A 90 4.96 10.25 1.59
N MET A 91 4.65 10.89 0.48
CA MET A 91 3.32 11.40 0.16
C MET A 91 2.78 10.60 -1.03
N LEU A 92 1.75 9.77 -0.78
CA LEU A 92 1.08 9.02 -1.85
C LEU A 92 0.06 9.92 -2.54
N VAL A 93 0.11 9.95 -3.85
CA VAL A 93 -0.79 10.74 -4.67
C VAL A 93 -1.42 9.85 -5.73
N ALA A 94 -2.76 9.86 -5.80
CA ALA A 94 -3.46 9.16 -6.86
C ALA A 94 -3.14 9.80 -8.21
N GLU A 95 -2.88 9.00 -9.24
CA GLU A 95 -2.52 9.48 -10.58
C GLU A 95 -3.59 10.40 -11.20
N ASP A 96 -4.85 10.24 -10.80
CA ASP A 96 -5.99 11.02 -11.26
C ASP A 96 -6.47 12.07 -10.25
N ASP A 97 -5.65 12.43 -9.25
CA ASP A 97 -6.00 13.49 -8.30
C ASP A 97 -6.09 14.84 -9.05
N PRO A 98 -7.22 15.57 -8.95
CA PRO A 98 -7.38 16.86 -9.62
C PRO A 98 -6.37 17.94 -9.20
N HIS A 99 -5.65 17.72 -8.08
CA HIS A 99 -4.58 18.60 -7.61
C HIS A 99 -3.18 17.97 -7.77
N PHE A 100 -3.01 17.01 -8.65
CA PHE A 100 -1.76 16.31 -8.89
C PHE A 100 -0.57 17.27 -9.07
N GLU A 101 -0.73 18.31 -9.90
CA GLU A 101 0.32 19.31 -10.14
C GLU A 101 0.77 20.07 -8.88
N VAL A 102 -0.14 20.27 -7.92
CA VAL A 102 0.21 20.92 -6.64
C VAL A 102 1.14 20.02 -5.83
N PHE A 103 0.87 18.72 -5.78
CA PHE A 103 1.70 17.74 -5.09
C PHE A 103 3.04 17.53 -5.78
N GLU A 104 3.03 17.50 -7.10
CA GLU A 104 4.26 17.43 -7.91
C GLU A 104 5.15 18.65 -7.66
N ASN A 105 4.58 19.84 -7.53
CA ASN A 105 5.33 21.04 -7.18
C ASN A 105 5.98 20.93 -5.79
N LEU A 106 5.29 20.37 -4.80
CA LEU A 106 5.88 20.11 -3.47
C LEU A 106 7.08 19.15 -3.57
N HIS A 107 6.97 18.14 -4.40
CA HIS A 107 8.07 17.21 -4.67
C HIS A 107 9.26 17.90 -5.34
N ASN A 108 8.99 18.68 -6.39
CA ASN A 108 10.03 19.41 -7.13
C ASN A 108 10.76 20.47 -6.27
N MET A 109 10.07 21.01 -5.28
CA MET A 109 10.63 21.92 -4.28
C MET A 109 11.38 21.19 -3.14
N ALA A 110 11.47 19.86 -3.18
CA ALA A 110 12.02 19.01 -2.12
C ALA A 110 11.32 19.16 -0.75
N LEU A 111 10.04 19.54 -0.75
CA LEU A 111 9.20 19.65 0.47
C LEU A 111 8.46 18.35 0.79
N ALA A 112 8.32 17.45 -0.18
CA ALA A 112 7.73 16.14 -0.03
C ALA A 112 8.41 15.11 -0.94
N LYS A 113 8.43 13.85 -0.51
CA LYS A 113 8.81 12.71 -1.37
C LYS A 113 7.53 12.10 -1.92
N MET A 114 7.18 12.44 -3.15
CA MET A 114 5.95 11.97 -3.80
C MET A 114 6.13 10.56 -4.37
N VAL A 115 5.14 9.72 -4.13
CA VAL A 115 4.97 8.42 -4.78
C VAL A 115 3.60 8.40 -5.44
N VAL A 116 3.57 8.13 -6.73
CA VAL A 116 2.32 8.05 -7.51
C VAL A 116 1.76 6.64 -7.45
N VAL A 117 0.48 6.52 -7.14
CA VAL A 117 -0.27 5.27 -7.12
C VAL A 117 -1.56 5.41 -7.92
N GLU A 118 -2.13 4.32 -8.41
CA GLU A 118 -3.40 4.36 -9.14
C GLU A 118 -4.53 4.99 -8.29
N ALA A 119 -4.60 4.60 -7.02
CA ALA A 119 -5.54 5.16 -6.06
C ALA A 119 -4.99 5.05 -4.62
N THR A 120 -5.53 5.86 -3.71
CA THR A 120 -5.18 5.88 -2.28
C THR A 120 -6.28 5.24 -1.44
N GLY A 121 -5.95 4.89 -0.19
CA GLY A 121 -6.80 4.19 0.76
C GLY A 121 -6.40 2.72 0.90
N CYS A 122 -6.78 2.10 2.01
CA CYS A 122 -6.34 0.74 2.37
C CYS A 122 -6.66 -0.30 1.29
N GLU A 123 -7.83 -0.20 0.66
CA GLU A 123 -8.28 -1.14 -0.38
C GLU A 123 -7.39 -1.07 -1.63
N ALA A 124 -7.14 0.14 -2.12
CA ALA A 124 -6.31 0.33 -3.30
C ALA A 124 -4.83 -0.01 -3.03
N LEU A 125 -4.31 0.38 -1.88
CA LEU A 125 -2.93 0.10 -1.49
C LEU A 125 -2.71 -1.39 -1.23
N SER A 126 -3.70 -2.12 -0.70
CA SER A 126 -3.60 -3.58 -0.53
C SER A 126 -3.52 -4.30 -1.88
N LYS A 127 -4.32 -3.88 -2.87
CA LYS A 127 -4.24 -4.41 -4.23
C LYS A 127 -2.90 -4.06 -4.90
N PHE A 128 -2.48 -2.80 -4.84
CA PHE A 128 -1.20 -2.35 -5.39
C PHE A 128 -0.03 -3.20 -4.87
N LEU A 129 0.03 -3.41 -3.56
CA LEU A 129 1.11 -4.20 -2.96
C LEU A 129 0.99 -5.69 -3.30
N HIS A 130 -0.23 -6.23 -3.36
CA HIS A 130 -0.48 -7.61 -3.78
C HIS A 130 0.03 -7.87 -5.20
N ASP A 131 -0.29 -6.98 -6.14
CA ASP A 131 0.11 -7.10 -7.54
C ASP A 131 1.63 -6.96 -7.67
N TYR A 132 2.25 -5.99 -7.01
CA TYR A 132 3.71 -5.85 -6.97
C TYR A 132 4.40 -7.12 -6.47
N ILE A 133 3.90 -7.71 -5.38
CA ILE A 133 4.50 -8.93 -4.82
C ILE A 133 4.40 -10.10 -5.81
N ASN A 134 3.24 -10.29 -6.43
CA ASN A 134 3.02 -11.45 -7.29
C ASN A 134 3.60 -11.30 -8.70
N GLU A 135 3.59 -10.09 -9.25
CA GLU A 135 3.99 -9.85 -10.64
C GLU A 135 5.47 -9.47 -10.78
N ILE A 136 6.07 -8.89 -9.73
CA ILE A 136 7.44 -8.38 -9.77
C ILE A 136 8.32 -9.10 -8.74
N TRP A 137 8.00 -8.99 -7.46
CA TRP A 137 8.90 -9.42 -6.41
C TRP A 137 9.07 -10.95 -6.34
N LEU A 138 7.97 -11.73 -6.36
CA LEU A 138 8.03 -13.20 -6.30
C LEU A 138 8.72 -13.81 -7.52
N PRO A 139 8.47 -13.40 -8.77
CA PRO A 139 9.21 -13.92 -9.93
C PRO A 139 10.73 -13.76 -9.81
N ASP A 140 11.18 -12.65 -9.25
CA ASP A 140 12.61 -12.36 -9.09
C ASP A 140 13.27 -13.15 -7.94
N HIS A 141 12.53 -13.40 -6.84
CA HIS A 141 13.10 -13.99 -5.63
C HIS A 141 12.71 -15.45 -5.42
N TYR A 142 11.60 -15.89 -6.01
CA TYR A 142 11.06 -17.25 -5.96
C TYR A 142 10.70 -17.77 -7.36
N PRO A 143 11.66 -17.86 -8.28
CA PRO A 143 11.40 -18.32 -9.64
C PRO A 143 10.80 -19.74 -9.64
N GLY A 144 9.93 -20.01 -10.61
CA GLY A 144 9.26 -21.32 -10.74
C GLY A 144 7.83 -21.35 -10.21
N GLY A 145 7.31 -20.25 -9.66
CA GLY A 145 5.87 -20.10 -9.36
C GLY A 145 5.32 -20.97 -8.23
N ARG A 146 6.22 -21.56 -7.38
CA ARG A 146 5.80 -22.38 -6.24
C ARG A 146 5.06 -21.59 -5.17
N VAL A 147 5.44 -20.32 -4.98
CA VAL A 147 4.93 -19.44 -3.94
C VAL A 147 4.04 -18.37 -4.57
N ARG A 148 2.93 -18.06 -3.92
CA ARG A 148 2.04 -16.96 -4.25
C ARG A 148 1.74 -16.16 -2.99
N CYS A 149 1.66 -14.84 -3.10
CA CYS A 149 1.07 -14.00 -2.08
C CYS A 149 -0.45 -14.02 -2.29
N ARG A 150 -1.19 -14.73 -1.41
CA ARG A 150 -2.65 -14.86 -1.54
C ARG A 150 -3.40 -13.68 -0.96
N LYS A 151 -2.81 -12.99 0.02
CA LYS A 151 -3.48 -11.90 0.74
C LYS A 151 -2.50 -10.83 1.16
N VAL A 152 -2.90 -9.60 0.97
CA VAL A 152 -2.23 -8.41 1.51
C VAL A 152 -3.26 -7.56 2.25
N GLU A 153 -2.98 -7.24 3.50
CA GLU A 153 -3.76 -6.32 4.31
C GLU A 153 -2.95 -5.06 4.60
N VAL A 154 -3.60 -3.91 4.46
CA VAL A 154 -3.08 -2.58 4.83
C VAL A 154 -3.90 -2.02 5.97
N ARG A 155 -3.23 -1.52 7.00
CA ARG A 155 -3.84 -0.95 8.21
C ARG A 155 -3.44 0.51 8.37
N GLU A 156 -4.42 1.38 8.47
CA GLU A 156 -4.24 2.78 8.89
C GLU A 156 -4.20 2.90 10.41
N THR A 157 -5.02 2.12 11.08
CA THR A 157 -5.13 2.04 12.55
C THR A 157 -5.43 0.60 12.96
N PRO A 158 -5.36 0.25 14.25
CA PRO A 158 -5.81 -1.07 14.72
C PRO A 158 -7.27 -1.40 14.41
N ALA A 159 -8.10 -0.38 14.18
CA ALA A 159 -9.54 -0.53 13.91
C ALA A 159 -9.90 -0.44 12.42
N ASN A 160 -9.08 0.22 11.61
CA ASN A 160 -9.35 0.49 10.20
C ASN A 160 -8.30 -0.19 9.32
N MET A 161 -8.73 -1.17 8.57
CA MET A 161 -7.90 -1.94 7.68
C MET A 161 -8.72 -2.44 6.50
N ALA A 162 -8.07 -2.70 5.39
CA ALA A 162 -8.63 -3.44 4.28
C ALA A 162 -7.62 -4.44 3.74
N TYR A 163 -8.08 -5.45 3.03
CA TYR A 163 -7.20 -6.42 2.39
C TYR A 163 -7.68 -6.74 0.98
N TYR A 164 -6.73 -7.13 0.15
CA TYR A 164 -6.96 -7.76 -1.14
C TYR A 164 -6.51 -9.23 -1.09
N GLU A 165 -7.32 -10.13 -1.62
CA GLU A 165 -7.10 -11.58 -1.64
C GLU A 165 -7.45 -12.13 -3.01
N SER A 166 -6.62 -13.04 -3.54
CA SER A 166 -6.85 -13.69 -4.85
C SER A 166 -6.57 -15.19 -4.80
#